data_fb9bed51bfaae8e6a5260d55ef823f06
#
_entry.id   fb9bed51bfaae8e6a5260d55ef823f06
#
_cell.length_a   1.000
_cell.length_b   1.000
_cell.length_c   1.000
_cell.angle_alpha   90.00
_cell.angle_beta   90.00
_cell.angle_gamma   90.00
#
_symmetry.space_group_name_H-M   'P 1'
#
loop_
_entity.id
_entity.type
_entity.pdbx_description
1 polymer ?
#
loop_
_entity_poly.entity_id
_entity_poly.type
_entity_poly.pdbx_seq_one_letter_code
_entity_poly.pdbx_strand_id
1 'polypeptide(L)'
;MTGTQEDTTPLHFSTDIKPLFRDLDRSSMLKAFDLWNHSDVVAHQDAILHALESGGMPCDGAWPAARVAILERWIAEGSQP
;
A
#
# COMPACT_ATOMS: atom_id res chain seq x y z
N MET A 1 14.62 -26.18 0.55
CA MET A 1 14.32 -25.44 0.39
C MET A 1 13.59 -24.91 0.01
N THR A 2 13.41 -24.69 -0.05
CA THR A 2 12.74 -24.37 -0.51
C THR A 2 11.84 -23.40 -0.64
N GLY A 3 10.84 -23.46 -1.02
CA GLY A 3 9.82 -22.54 -1.42
C GLY A 3 9.72 -21.28 -0.68
N THR A 4 10.16 -21.27 0.49
CA THR A 4 10.13 -20.07 1.31
C THR A 4 11.01 -18.96 0.80
N GLN A 5 11.86 -19.26 -0.15
CA GLN A 5 12.72 -18.24 -0.71
C GLN A 5 11.94 -17.12 -1.36
N GLU A 6 10.79 -17.43 -1.89
CA GLU A 6 10.00 -16.42 -2.56
C GLU A 6 9.62 -15.28 -1.64
N ASP A 7 9.48 -15.58 -0.36
CA ASP A 7 9.02 -14.58 0.60
C ASP A 7 10.04 -13.48 0.82
N THR A 8 11.28 -13.70 0.39
CA THR A 8 12.32 -12.71 0.59
C THR A 8 12.41 -11.72 -0.58
N THR A 9 11.63 -11.93 -1.64
CA THR A 9 11.62 -11.01 -2.77
C THR A 9 11.13 -9.64 -2.32
N PRO A 10 11.90 -8.58 -2.56
CA PRO A 10 11.46 -7.24 -2.17
C PRO A 10 10.18 -6.83 -2.89
N LEU A 11 9.36 -6.09 -2.20
CA LEU A 11 8.15 -5.54 -2.79
C LEU A 11 8.45 -4.23 -3.49
N HIS A 12 7.80 -4.02 -4.64
CA HIS A 12 7.96 -2.80 -5.43
C HIS A 12 6.61 -2.12 -5.59
N PHE A 13 6.62 -0.79 -5.62
CA PHE A 13 5.38 -0.04 -5.72
C PHE A 13 4.60 -0.39 -6.98
N SER A 14 5.26 -0.38 -8.13
CA SER A 14 4.57 -0.53 -9.42
C SER A 14 3.91 -1.89 -9.59
N THR A 15 4.48 -2.94 -9.00
CA THR A 15 3.98 -4.31 -9.21
C THR A 15 3.21 -4.84 -8.02
N ASP A 16 3.52 -4.40 -6.80
CA ASP A 16 2.99 -5.02 -5.61
C ASP A 16 2.05 -4.11 -4.81
N ILE A 17 2.27 -2.81 -4.86
CA ILE A 17 1.52 -1.86 -4.03
C ILE A 17 0.45 -1.13 -4.85
N LYS A 18 0.83 -0.57 -5.99
CA LYS A 18 -0.11 0.18 -6.83
C LYS A 18 -1.38 -0.62 -7.15
N PRO A 19 -1.29 -1.92 -7.50
CA PRO A 19 -2.50 -2.68 -7.81
C PRO A 19 -3.43 -2.90 -6.62
N LEU A 20 -2.95 -2.67 -5.40
CA LEU A 20 -3.79 -2.80 -4.21
C LEU A 20 -4.81 -1.67 -4.12
N PHE A 21 -4.49 -0.51 -4.72
CA PHE A 21 -5.40 0.65 -4.71
C PHE A 21 -6.26 0.62 -5.97
N ARG A 22 -7.58 0.63 -5.77
CA ARG A 22 -8.53 0.61 -6.87
C ARG A 22 -8.71 2.00 -7.45
N ASP A 23 -9.33 2.08 -8.64
CA ASP A 23 -9.72 3.37 -9.22
C ASP A 23 -10.52 4.22 -8.25
N LEU A 24 -11.45 3.59 -7.54
CA LEU A 24 -12.29 4.29 -6.59
C LEU A 24 -11.46 4.91 -5.45
N ASP A 25 -10.51 4.17 -4.95
CA ASP A 25 -9.63 4.65 -3.88
C ASP A 25 -8.81 5.83 -4.36
N ARG A 26 -8.23 5.72 -5.54
CA ARG A 26 -7.44 6.77 -6.14
C ARG A 26 -8.27 8.04 -6.35
N SER A 27 -9.45 7.88 -6.92
CA SER A 27 -10.34 9.01 -7.18
C SER A 27 -10.74 9.72 -5.90
N SER A 28 -11.00 8.96 -4.84
CA SER A 28 -11.39 9.52 -3.55
C SER A 28 -10.30 10.37 -2.93
N MET A 29 -9.04 10.00 -3.16
CA MET A 29 -7.90 10.66 -2.53
C MET A 29 -7.21 11.67 -3.44
N LEU A 30 -7.58 11.73 -4.71
CA LEU A 30 -6.81 12.49 -5.71
C LEU A 30 -6.72 13.98 -5.40
N LYS A 31 -7.69 14.53 -4.69
CA LYS A 31 -7.66 15.93 -4.27
C LYS A 31 -6.47 16.21 -3.33
N ALA A 32 -6.10 15.21 -2.54
CA ALA A 32 -5.01 15.35 -1.58
C ALA A 32 -3.69 14.89 -2.18
N PHE A 33 -3.68 13.70 -2.78
CA PHE A 33 -2.51 13.13 -3.42
C PHE A 33 -2.94 11.91 -4.25
N ASP A 34 -2.03 11.45 -5.10
CA ASP A 34 -2.32 10.37 -6.04
C ASP A 34 -1.82 9.03 -5.49
N LEU A 35 -2.74 8.13 -5.15
CA LEU A 35 -2.39 6.80 -4.63
C LEU A 35 -1.63 5.94 -5.64
N TRP A 36 -1.63 6.31 -6.92
CA TRP A 36 -0.90 5.59 -7.95
C TRP A 36 0.45 6.24 -8.27
N ASN A 37 0.83 7.27 -7.53
CA ASN A 37 2.12 7.94 -7.72
C ASN A 37 3.04 7.58 -6.56
N HIS A 38 4.17 6.96 -6.88
CA HIS A 38 5.12 6.48 -5.86
C HIS A 38 5.56 7.60 -4.90
N SER A 39 5.96 8.74 -5.44
CA SER A 39 6.43 9.85 -4.61
C SER A 39 5.36 10.35 -3.65
N ASP A 40 4.12 10.44 -4.14
CA ASP A 40 3.01 10.89 -3.31
C ASP A 40 2.74 9.90 -2.18
N VAL A 41 2.76 8.60 -2.50
CA VAL A 41 2.50 7.57 -1.52
C VAL A 41 3.61 7.54 -0.47
N VAL A 42 4.85 7.65 -0.87
CA VAL A 42 5.97 7.69 0.08
C VAL A 42 5.83 8.88 1.02
N ALA A 43 5.46 10.04 0.50
CA ALA A 43 5.30 11.25 1.31
C ALA A 43 4.19 11.10 2.35
N HIS A 44 3.19 10.27 2.07
CA HIS A 44 2.02 10.12 2.93
C HIS A 44 1.88 8.71 3.50
N GLN A 45 2.92 7.86 3.38
CA GLN A 45 2.77 6.43 3.70
C GLN A 45 2.36 6.17 5.14
N ASP A 46 2.85 6.93 6.09
CA ASP A 46 2.49 6.73 7.50
C ASP A 46 1.02 7.03 7.72
N ALA A 47 0.52 8.12 7.14
CA ALA A 47 -0.88 8.48 7.25
C ALA A 47 -1.78 7.46 6.55
N ILE A 48 -1.35 6.98 5.38
CA ILE A 48 -2.09 5.95 4.65
C ILE A 48 -2.18 4.68 5.48
N LEU A 49 -1.07 4.23 6.03
CA LEU A 49 -1.05 3.01 6.83
C LEU A 49 -1.95 3.15 8.06
N HIS A 50 -1.86 4.28 8.74
CA HIS A 50 -2.69 4.53 9.90
C HIS A 50 -4.18 4.49 9.54
N ALA A 51 -4.55 5.09 8.43
CA ALA A 51 -5.95 5.11 7.99
C ALA A 51 -6.44 3.70 7.64
N LEU A 52 -5.60 2.89 7.02
CA LEU A 52 -5.95 1.51 6.68
C LEU A 52 -6.08 0.65 7.93
N GLU A 53 -5.20 0.82 8.89
CA GLU A 53 -5.23 0.06 10.14
C GLU A 53 -6.44 0.42 10.99
N SER A 54 -6.83 1.69 10.98
CA SER A 54 -7.96 2.15 11.78
C SER A 54 -9.32 1.94 11.10
N GLY A 55 -9.31 1.52 9.82
CA GLY A 55 -10.53 1.30 9.08
C GLY A 55 -11.13 2.54 8.46
N GLY A 56 -10.43 3.68 8.55
CA GLY A 56 -10.92 4.92 7.96
C GLY A 56 -10.74 4.98 6.46
N MET A 57 -9.97 4.06 5.90
CA MET A 57 -9.70 4.00 4.48
C MET A 57 -9.57 2.54 4.09
N PRO A 58 -10.11 2.12 2.93
CA PRO A 58 -10.98 2.91 2.06
C PRO A 58 -12.36 3.10 2.67
N CYS A 59 -13.11 4.06 2.17
CA CYS A 59 -14.38 4.43 2.80
C CYS A 59 -15.48 3.38 2.65
N ASP A 60 -15.34 2.45 1.73
CA ASP A 60 -16.35 1.41 1.51
C ASP A 60 -16.02 0.08 2.19
N GLY A 61 -15.06 0.08 3.09
CA GLY A 61 -14.74 -1.11 3.87
C GLY A 61 -13.25 -1.23 4.14
N ALA A 62 -12.91 -1.81 5.26
CA ALA A 62 -11.51 -1.97 5.66
C ALA A 62 -10.80 -3.01 4.80
N TRP A 63 -9.51 -2.82 4.59
CA TRP A 63 -8.68 -3.81 3.91
C TRP A 63 -8.53 -5.05 4.79
N PRO A 64 -8.44 -6.23 4.17
CA PRO A 64 -8.06 -7.43 4.90
C PRO A 64 -6.69 -7.24 5.55
N ALA A 65 -6.49 -7.88 6.70
CA ALA A 65 -5.23 -7.77 7.43
C ALA A 65 -4.03 -8.18 6.57
N ALA A 66 -4.21 -9.19 5.70
CA ALA A 66 -3.13 -9.65 4.84
C ALA A 66 -2.68 -8.56 3.87
N ARG A 67 -3.62 -7.75 3.38
CA ARG A 67 -3.29 -6.68 2.46
C ARG A 67 -2.59 -5.52 3.17
N VAL A 68 -3.03 -5.20 4.38
CA VAL A 68 -2.35 -4.20 5.19
C VAL A 68 -0.92 -4.64 5.49
N ALA A 69 -0.72 -5.94 5.77
CA ALA A 69 0.61 -6.47 6.05
C ALA A 69 1.55 -6.32 4.85
N ILE A 70 1.03 -6.43 3.63
CA ILE A 70 1.84 -6.20 2.43
C ILE A 70 2.35 -4.77 2.39
N LEU A 71 1.48 -3.81 2.67
CA LEU A 71 1.88 -2.41 2.70
C LEU A 71 2.91 -2.15 3.80
N GLU A 72 2.69 -2.71 4.98
CA GLU A 72 3.64 -2.57 6.09
C GLU A 72 5.01 -3.11 5.71
N ARG A 73 5.03 -4.28 5.08
CA ARG A 73 6.28 -4.89 4.66
C ARG A 73 7.00 -4.02 3.63
N TRP A 74 6.26 -3.48 2.66
CA TRP A 74 6.85 -2.61 1.64
C TRP A 74 7.50 -1.38 2.27
N ILE A 75 6.81 -0.76 3.23
CA ILE A 75 7.35 0.40 3.93
C ILE A 75 8.63 0.02 4.69
N ALA A 76 8.60 -1.12 5.39
CA ALA A 76 9.75 -1.59 6.17
C ALA A 76 10.96 -1.90 5.28
N GLU A 77 10.71 -2.30 4.03
CA GLU A 77 11.77 -2.62 3.07
C GLU A 77 12.32 -1.39 2.35
N GLY A 78 11.84 -0.21 2.66
CA GLY A 78 12.36 1.02 2.10
C GLY A 78 11.50 1.66 1.02
N SER A 79 10.27 1.20 0.86
CA SER A 79 9.30 1.80 -0.07
C SER A 79 9.83 1.87 -1.51
N GLN A 80 10.28 0.75 -2.05
CA GLN A 80 10.86 0.67 -3.39
C GLN A 80 9.85 1.06 -4.47
N PRO A 81 10.29 1.77 -5.52
CA PRO A 81 9.38 2.21 -6.59
C PRO A 81 8.78 1.07 -7.43
#